data_241ead40e70567a7c536e067fa769706
#
_entry.id   241ead40e70567a7c536e067fa769706
#
_cell.length_a   1.000
_cell.length_b   1.000
_cell.length_c   1.000
_cell.angle_alpha   90.00
_cell.angle_beta   90.00
_cell.angle_gamma   90.00
#
_symmetry.space_group_name_H-M   'P 1'
#
loop_
_entity.id
_entity.type
_entity.pdbx_description
1 polymer ?
#
loop_
_entity_poly.entity_id
_entity_poly.type
_entity_poly.pdbx_seq_one_letter_code
_entity_poly.pdbx_strand_id
1 'polypeptide(L)'
;MLYDWMVRPIPPAPPEGPKVVPQECGEPAVDATHLHPRIHFLASYRAQGIAAAPRRSVAQRLCRVAEELDAGMILAVFDGLRPQGVQQALFDGYRSRLAGLHPDWPPERLWEETCRFVASPLVDPLYPSSHLTGGAVDLTLYQDG
;
A
#
# COMPACT_ATOMS: atom_id res chain seq x y z
N MET A 1 9.29 -11.69 -11.99
CA MET A 1 7.95 -12.28 -12.03
C MET A 1 6.95 -11.14 -11.91
N LEU A 2 6.25 -10.81 -13.00
CA LEU A 2 5.22 -9.77 -13.00
C LEU A 2 4.03 -10.32 -12.19
N TYR A 3 3.56 -9.55 -11.23
CA TYR A 3 2.46 -9.95 -10.37
C TYR A 3 1.19 -10.20 -11.19
N ASP A 4 0.57 -11.38 -11.01
CA ASP A 4 -0.61 -11.84 -11.74
C ASP A 4 -1.81 -10.87 -11.64
N TRP A 5 -1.93 -10.15 -10.52
CA TRP A 5 -2.95 -9.11 -10.33
C TRP A 5 -2.82 -7.92 -11.30
N MET A 6 -1.63 -7.70 -11.86
CA MET A 6 -1.40 -6.62 -12.84
C MET A 6 -1.98 -6.92 -14.23
N VAL A 7 -2.44 -8.15 -14.47
CA VAL A 7 -2.99 -8.61 -15.76
C VAL A 7 -4.52 -8.67 -15.74
N ARG A 8 -5.14 -8.59 -14.56
CA ARG A 8 -6.60 -8.64 -14.44
C ARG A 8 -7.24 -7.36 -14.94
N PRO A 9 -8.47 -7.45 -15.49
CA PRO A 9 -9.27 -6.27 -15.81
C PRO A 9 -9.39 -5.37 -14.60
N ILE A 10 -9.24 -4.09 -14.84
CA ILE A 10 -9.35 -3.04 -13.82
C ILE A 10 -10.78 -3.04 -13.26
N PRO A 11 -11.03 -3.35 -11.99
CA PRO A 11 -12.36 -3.22 -11.42
C PRO A 11 -12.79 -1.74 -11.45
N PRO A 12 -14.10 -1.45 -11.49
CA PRO A 12 -14.57 -0.07 -11.38
C PRO A 12 -14.03 0.56 -10.10
N ALA A 13 -13.66 1.83 -10.17
CA ALA A 13 -13.22 2.57 -8.98
C ALA A 13 -14.32 2.47 -7.91
N PRO A 14 -13.97 2.23 -6.65
CA PRO A 14 -14.93 2.29 -5.56
C PRO A 14 -15.54 3.70 -5.52
N PRO A 15 -16.80 3.84 -5.06
CA PRO A 15 -17.39 5.16 -4.87
C PRO A 15 -16.49 5.99 -3.93
N GLU A 16 -16.31 7.27 -4.25
CA GLU A 16 -15.55 8.17 -3.37
C GLU A 16 -16.22 8.18 -1.98
N GLY A 17 -15.49 7.67 -1.01
CA GLY A 17 -15.88 7.79 0.39
C GLY A 17 -15.73 9.23 0.89
N PRO A 18 -16.26 9.54 2.07
CA PRO A 18 -16.09 10.87 2.67
C PRO A 18 -14.59 11.19 2.81
N LYS A 19 -14.16 12.34 2.31
CA LYS A 19 -12.79 12.82 2.49
C LYS A 19 -12.57 13.16 3.96
N VAL A 20 -11.72 12.38 4.62
CA VAL A 20 -11.32 12.65 6.01
C VAL A 20 -10.00 13.40 5.99
N VAL A 21 -9.98 14.59 6.59
CA VAL A 21 -8.72 15.33 6.81
C VAL A 21 -7.96 14.64 7.93
N PRO A 22 -6.80 14.03 7.66
CA PRO A 22 -6.01 13.41 8.70
C PRO A 22 -5.46 14.47 9.66
N GLN A 23 -5.51 14.16 10.95
CA GLN A 23 -4.94 15.00 12.00
C GLN A 23 -3.73 14.30 12.59
N GLU A 24 -2.62 15.04 12.75
CA GLU A 24 -1.45 14.50 13.45
C GLU A 24 -1.79 14.31 14.93
N CYS A 25 -1.63 13.08 15.39
CA CYS A 25 -1.93 12.69 16.76
C CYS A 25 -0.66 12.46 17.61
N GLY A 26 0.54 12.69 17.05
CA GLY A 26 1.81 12.45 17.74
C GLY A 26 2.13 10.98 17.98
N GLU A 27 1.38 10.06 17.40
CA GLU A 27 1.59 8.63 17.60
C GLU A 27 2.86 8.18 16.84
N PRO A 28 3.83 7.52 17.52
CA PRO A 28 5.07 7.11 16.88
C PRO A 28 4.85 5.97 15.89
N ALA A 29 5.64 5.97 14.82
CA ALA A 29 5.88 4.79 14.02
C ALA A 29 6.74 3.79 14.83
N VAL A 30 6.50 2.50 14.66
CA VAL A 30 7.20 1.44 15.38
C VAL A 30 7.77 0.42 14.40
N ASP A 31 8.95 -0.13 14.70
CA ASP A 31 9.50 -1.23 13.92
C ASP A 31 8.60 -2.47 14.08
N ALA A 32 8.01 -2.90 12.98
CA ALA A 32 7.10 -4.03 12.95
C ALA A 32 7.74 -5.27 12.31
N THR A 33 9.04 -5.28 12.07
CA THR A 33 9.77 -6.39 11.41
C THR A 33 9.58 -7.72 12.12
N HIS A 34 9.51 -7.70 13.47
CA HIS A 34 9.38 -8.87 14.33
C HIS A 34 8.20 -8.73 15.30
N LEU A 35 7.12 -8.14 14.83
CA LEU A 35 5.99 -7.77 15.66
C LEU A 35 5.25 -8.98 16.26
N HIS A 36 5.08 -10.04 15.45
CA HIS A 36 4.36 -11.26 15.84
C HIS A 36 4.81 -12.43 14.95
N PRO A 37 4.90 -13.68 15.45
CA PRO A 37 5.31 -14.84 14.63
C PRO A 37 4.47 -15.08 13.39
N ARG A 38 3.20 -14.68 13.39
CA ARG A 38 2.27 -14.81 12.27
C ARG A 38 2.12 -13.54 11.44
N ILE A 39 3.06 -12.59 11.55
CA ILE A 39 3.11 -11.40 10.71
C ILE A 39 4.46 -11.36 10.00
N HIS A 40 4.44 -11.50 8.67
CA HIS A 40 5.63 -11.48 7.86
C HIS A 40 5.66 -10.23 6.97
N PHE A 41 6.67 -9.37 7.17
CA PHE A 41 6.96 -8.29 6.25
C PHE A 41 7.84 -8.78 5.11
N LEU A 42 7.35 -8.71 3.87
CA LEU A 42 8.04 -9.26 2.71
C LEU A 42 9.30 -8.46 2.36
N ALA A 43 10.44 -9.13 2.32
CA ALA A 43 11.76 -8.51 2.11
C ALA A 43 11.88 -7.79 0.75
N SER A 44 11.21 -8.28 -0.29
CA SER A 44 11.23 -7.70 -1.63
C SER A 44 10.70 -6.26 -1.67
N TYR A 45 9.75 -5.93 -0.82
CA TYR A 45 9.19 -4.57 -0.71
C TYR A 45 10.09 -3.66 0.14
N ARG A 46 10.75 -4.21 1.15
CA ARG A 46 11.76 -3.49 1.94
C ARG A 46 12.94 -3.05 1.07
N ALA A 47 13.36 -3.88 0.12
CA ALA A 47 14.41 -3.53 -0.84
C ALA A 47 14.02 -2.35 -1.76
N GLN A 48 12.73 -2.03 -1.90
CA GLN A 48 12.21 -0.89 -2.63
C GLN A 48 12.13 0.39 -1.78
N GLY A 49 12.58 0.35 -0.52
CA GLY A 49 12.52 1.49 0.40
C GLY A 49 11.22 1.61 1.19
N ILE A 50 10.35 0.60 1.12
CA ILE A 50 9.15 0.52 1.95
C ILE A 50 9.53 0.02 3.33
N ALA A 51 9.18 0.76 4.36
CA ALA A 51 9.54 0.42 5.73
C ALA A 51 8.42 -0.35 6.46
N ALA A 52 8.82 -1.37 7.22
CA ALA A 52 7.93 -2.06 8.17
C ALA A 52 7.73 -1.17 9.42
N ALA A 53 7.19 0.02 9.24
CA ALA A 53 7.09 1.04 10.28
C ALA A 53 5.68 1.67 10.34
N PRO A 54 4.63 0.90 10.62
CA PRO A 54 3.31 1.45 10.85
C PRO A 54 3.25 2.28 12.13
N ARG A 55 2.23 3.11 12.28
CA ARG A 55 1.89 3.73 13.56
C ARG A 55 1.61 2.65 14.62
N ARG A 56 1.88 2.95 15.89
CA ARG A 56 1.74 2.00 17.01
C ARG A 56 0.37 1.35 17.05
N SER A 57 -0.71 2.11 16.90
CA SER A 57 -2.08 1.59 16.93
C SER A 57 -2.37 0.62 15.77
N VAL A 58 -1.79 0.86 14.59
CA VAL A 58 -1.87 -0.06 13.45
C VAL A 58 -1.14 -1.35 13.76
N ALA A 59 0.08 -1.27 14.30
CA ALA A 59 0.85 -2.43 14.73
C ALA A 59 0.09 -3.28 15.77
N GLN A 60 -0.52 -2.64 16.77
CA GLN A 60 -1.34 -3.32 17.77
C GLN A 60 -2.57 -4.02 17.18
N ARG A 61 -3.21 -3.42 16.17
CA ARG A 61 -4.33 -4.05 15.46
C ARG A 61 -3.87 -5.26 14.66
N LEU A 62 -2.72 -5.18 13.99
CA LEU A 62 -2.14 -6.32 13.28
C LEU A 62 -1.85 -7.49 14.23
N CYS A 63 -1.29 -7.24 15.41
CA CYS A 63 -1.09 -8.27 16.43
C CYS A 63 -2.40 -8.96 16.83
N ARG A 64 -3.43 -8.18 17.15
CA ARG A 64 -4.74 -8.74 17.53
C ARG A 64 -5.33 -9.61 16.42
N VAL A 65 -5.29 -9.13 15.16
CA VAL A 65 -5.74 -9.94 14.04
C VAL A 65 -4.92 -11.23 13.92
N ALA A 66 -3.59 -11.16 14.07
CA ALA A 66 -2.74 -12.35 14.01
C ALA A 66 -3.02 -13.36 15.12
N GLU A 67 -3.45 -12.91 16.30
CA GLU A 67 -3.86 -13.77 17.41
C GLU A 67 -5.17 -14.52 17.11
N GLU A 68 -6.08 -13.89 16.35
CA GLU A 68 -7.41 -14.41 16.02
C GLU A 68 -7.43 -15.27 14.75
N LEU A 69 -6.34 -15.32 13.98
CA LEU A 69 -6.26 -16.12 12.76
C LEU A 69 -6.37 -17.63 13.07
N ASP A 70 -6.97 -18.37 12.14
CA ASP A 70 -6.97 -19.83 12.15
C ASP A 70 -5.55 -20.39 12.16
N ALA A 71 -5.39 -21.61 12.65
CA ALA A 71 -4.11 -22.29 12.71
C ALA A 71 -3.47 -22.40 11.31
N GLY A 72 -2.19 -22.07 11.22
CA GLY A 72 -1.43 -22.08 9.96
C GLY A 72 -1.64 -20.86 9.06
N MET A 73 -2.51 -19.91 9.42
CA MET A 73 -2.68 -18.68 8.67
C MET A 73 -1.69 -17.60 9.10
N ILE A 74 -1.16 -16.88 8.12
CA ILE A 74 -0.15 -15.83 8.30
C ILE A 74 -0.59 -14.56 7.57
N LEU A 75 -0.36 -13.40 8.20
CA LEU A 75 -0.46 -12.08 7.57
C LEU A 75 0.84 -11.78 6.83
N ALA A 76 0.81 -11.71 5.51
CA ALA A 76 1.91 -11.20 4.72
C ALA A 76 1.69 -9.71 4.44
N VAL A 77 2.49 -8.86 5.06
CA VAL A 77 2.47 -7.41 4.85
C VAL A 77 3.49 -7.07 3.76
N PHE A 78 3.04 -6.51 2.67
CA PHE A 78 3.90 -6.17 1.55
C PHE A 78 4.08 -4.65 1.37
N ASP A 79 3.27 -3.84 2.00
CA ASP A 79 3.44 -2.39 2.01
C ASP A 79 3.12 -1.80 3.38
N GLY A 80 3.88 -0.80 3.78
CA GLY A 80 3.72 -0.10 5.06
C GLY A 80 4.00 1.39 4.90
N LEU A 81 4.95 1.92 5.67
CA LEU A 81 5.39 3.30 5.49
C LEU A 81 6.12 3.46 4.16
N ARG A 82 5.52 4.19 3.24
CA ARG A 82 6.01 4.39 1.88
C ARG A 82 6.52 5.83 1.70
N PRO A 83 7.84 6.02 1.54
CA PRO A 83 8.40 7.35 1.25
C PRO A 83 7.86 7.93 -0.07
N GLN A 84 7.81 9.25 -0.15
CA GLN A 84 7.29 9.97 -1.32
C GLN A 84 7.96 9.56 -2.65
N GLY A 85 9.28 9.38 -2.65
CA GLY A 85 9.99 8.94 -3.86
C GLY A 85 9.59 7.54 -4.34
N VAL A 86 9.26 6.64 -3.41
CA VAL A 86 8.75 5.29 -3.75
C VAL A 86 7.33 5.40 -4.31
N GLN A 87 6.47 6.24 -3.73
CA GLN A 87 5.15 6.52 -4.27
C GLN A 87 5.20 7.06 -5.69
N GLN A 88 6.10 8.01 -5.95
CA GLN A 88 6.32 8.56 -7.29
C GLN A 88 6.75 7.47 -8.28
N ALA A 89 7.73 6.65 -7.91
CA ALA A 89 8.23 5.59 -8.78
C ALA A 89 7.15 4.54 -9.11
N LEU A 90 6.31 4.17 -8.14
CA LEU A 90 5.18 3.27 -8.36
C LEU A 90 4.15 3.87 -9.32
N PHE A 91 3.83 5.15 -9.14
CA PHE A 91 2.89 5.86 -10.01
C PHE A 91 3.40 5.95 -11.45
N ASP A 92 4.64 6.37 -11.62
CA ASP A 92 5.25 6.53 -12.94
C ASP A 92 5.43 5.18 -13.66
N GLY A 93 5.80 4.13 -12.92
CA GLY A 93 5.91 2.77 -13.44
C GLY A 93 4.57 2.23 -13.96
N TYR A 94 3.51 2.42 -13.19
CA TYR A 94 2.17 1.99 -13.59
C TYR A 94 1.64 2.81 -14.78
N ARG A 95 1.83 4.14 -14.77
CA ARG A 95 1.47 5.02 -15.87
C ARG A 95 2.19 4.65 -17.17
N SER A 96 3.50 4.39 -17.11
CA SER A 96 4.29 3.96 -18.26
C SER A 96 3.81 2.64 -18.85
N ARG A 97 3.40 1.71 -17.97
CA ARG A 97 2.80 0.45 -18.41
C ARG A 97 1.48 0.65 -19.13
N LEU A 98 0.58 1.49 -18.58
CA LEU A 98 -0.69 1.82 -19.24
C LEU A 98 -0.45 2.47 -20.62
N ALA A 99 0.54 3.36 -20.72
CA ALA A 99 0.92 3.98 -22.00
C ALA A 99 1.39 2.94 -23.03
N GLY A 100 2.12 1.91 -22.58
CA GLY A 100 2.54 0.82 -23.46
C GLY A 100 1.38 -0.08 -23.92
N LEU A 101 0.36 -0.28 -23.06
CA LEU A 101 -0.84 -1.07 -23.39
C LEU A 101 -1.85 -0.27 -24.24
N HIS A 102 -1.86 1.05 -24.10
CA HIS A 102 -2.82 1.97 -24.73
C HIS A 102 -2.10 3.17 -25.33
N PRO A 103 -1.35 2.97 -26.42
CA PRO A 103 -0.54 4.04 -27.02
C PRO A 103 -1.37 5.19 -27.61
N ASP A 104 -2.66 4.98 -27.81
CA ASP A 104 -3.64 5.95 -28.30
C ASP A 104 -4.30 6.79 -27.18
N TRP A 105 -4.03 6.48 -25.90
CA TRP A 105 -4.62 7.25 -24.81
C TRP A 105 -3.91 8.58 -24.62
N PRO A 106 -4.67 9.69 -24.49
CA PRO A 106 -4.07 10.98 -24.18
C PRO A 106 -3.52 11.00 -22.74
N PRO A 107 -2.54 11.89 -22.44
CA PRO A 107 -1.89 11.96 -21.13
C PRO A 107 -2.85 12.11 -19.95
N GLU A 108 -3.94 12.85 -20.13
CA GLU A 108 -4.97 13.09 -19.12
C GLU A 108 -5.66 11.78 -18.73
N ARG A 109 -6.03 10.96 -19.72
CA ARG A 109 -6.64 9.66 -19.48
C ARG A 109 -5.68 8.69 -18.80
N LEU A 110 -4.41 8.67 -19.21
CA LEU A 110 -3.38 7.87 -18.57
C LEU A 110 -3.23 8.25 -17.09
N TRP A 111 -3.27 9.56 -16.79
CA TRP A 111 -3.21 10.07 -15.43
C TRP A 111 -4.44 9.60 -14.60
N GLU A 112 -5.64 9.82 -15.11
CA GLU A 112 -6.89 9.45 -14.44
C GLU A 112 -6.94 7.95 -14.15
N GLU A 113 -6.64 7.13 -15.15
CA GLU A 113 -6.64 5.67 -14.98
C GLU A 113 -5.52 5.20 -14.02
N THR A 114 -4.38 5.88 -14.00
CA THR A 114 -3.33 5.59 -13.01
C THR A 114 -3.83 5.89 -11.60
N CYS A 115 -4.47 7.04 -11.37
CA CYS A 115 -4.99 7.44 -10.07
C CYS A 115 -6.05 6.49 -9.50
N ARG A 116 -6.69 5.67 -10.33
CA ARG A 116 -7.66 4.66 -9.88
C ARG A 116 -7.02 3.49 -9.12
N PHE A 117 -5.73 3.24 -9.36
CA PHE A 117 -4.99 2.09 -8.80
C PHE A 117 -3.83 2.49 -7.91
N VAL A 118 -3.16 3.56 -8.27
CA VAL A 118 -2.00 4.06 -7.53
C VAL A 118 -2.33 5.46 -7.08
N ALA A 119 -2.28 5.69 -5.77
CA ALA A 119 -2.52 7.02 -5.22
C ALA A 119 -1.59 8.04 -5.88
N SER A 120 -2.14 9.22 -6.18
CA SER A 120 -1.38 10.32 -6.77
C SER A 120 -0.14 10.63 -5.93
N PRO A 121 1.03 10.83 -6.55
CA PRO A 121 2.24 11.24 -5.85
C PRO A 121 2.22 12.73 -5.47
N LEU A 122 1.21 13.48 -5.94
CA LEU A 122 1.05 14.88 -5.53
C LEU A 122 0.74 14.93 -4.05
N VAL A 123 1.61 15.60 -3.30
CA VAL A 123 1.42 15.79 -1.87
C VAL A 123 0.44 16.94 -1.67
N ASP A 124 -0.78 16.60 -1.32
CA ASP A 124 -1.69 17.58 -0.74
C ASP A 124 -1.46 17.59 0.78
N PRO A 125 -1.00 18.70 1.37
CA PRO A 125 -0.78 18.77 2.81
C PRO A 125 -2.03 18.45 3.64
N LEU A 126 -3.20 18.68 3.08
CA LEU A 126 -4.48 18.37 3.72
C LEU A 126 -4.88 16.90 3.60
N TYR A 127 -4.38 16.22 2.55
CA TYR A 127 -4.73 14.82 2.24
C TYR A 127 -3.48 14.02 1.85
N PRO A 128 -2.52 13.82 2.78
CA PRO A 128 -1.35 12.99 2.49
C PRO A 128 -1.78 11.56 2.19
N SER A 129 -1.02 10.86 1.35
CA SER A 129 -1.20 9.43 1.14
C SER A 129 -1.18 8.69 2.48
N SER A 130 -2.11 7.79 2.69
CA SER A 130 -2.23 7.01 3.92
C SER A 130 -0.95 6.22 4.26
N HIS A 131 -0.24 5.71 3.25
CA HIS A 131 1.04 5.03 3.44
C HIS A 131 2.16 6.00 3.88
N LEU A 132 2.12 7.25 3.43
CA LEU A 132 3.10 8.27 3.83
C LEU A 132 2.97 8.61 5.34
N THR A 133 1.77 8.46 5.89
CA THR A 133 1.50 8.72 7.31
C THR A 133 1.84 7.56 8.25
N GLY A 134 2.13 6.37 7.71
CA GLY A 134 2.25 5.13 8.48
C GLY A 134 0.91 4.59 9.01
N GLY A 135 -0.21 5.18 8.56
CA GLY A 135 -1.56 4.80 8.97
C GLY A 135 -2.17 3.65 8.15
N ALA A 136 -1.52 3.22 7.08
CA ALA A 136 -1.99 2.15 6.21
C ALA A 136 -0.94 1.07 6.01
N VAL A 137 -1.44 -0.14 5.75
CA VAL A 137 -0.65 -1.30 5.32
C VAL A 137 -1.41 -2.05 4.25
N ASP A 138 -0.68 -2.58 3.25
CA ASP A 138 -1.22 -3.54 2.30
C ASP A 138 -0.79 -4.94 2.73
N LEU A 139 -1.73 -5.86 2.77
CA LEU A 139 -1.47 -7.21 3.25
C LEU A 139 -2.34 -8.24 2.52
N THR A 140 -1.94 -9.49 2.63
CA THR A 140 -2.74 -10.65 2.25
C THR A 140 -2.63 -11.74 3.30
N LEU A 141 -3.48 -12.74 3.20
CA LEU A 141 -3.41 -13.95 3.99
C LEU A 141 -2.81 -15.07 3.15
N TYR A 142 -1.96 -15.88 3.76
CA TYR A 142 -1.54 -17.14 3.17
C TYR A 142 -1.51 -18.24 4.24
N GLN A 143 -1.60 -19.47 3.81
CA GLN A 143 -1.46 -20.62 4.66
C GLN A 143 -0.02 -21.11 4.60
N ASP A 144 0.60 -21.25 5.77
CA ASP A 144 1.91 -21.89 5.91
C ASP A 144 1.69 -23.39 5.82
N GLY A 145 2.15 -23.97 4.72
CA GLY A 145 1.92 -25.38 4.38
C GLY A 145 2.97 -26.34 4.93
#